data_b247b905f5567cb2dd8801d07ac9ccd8
#
_entry.id   b247b905f5567cb2dd8801d07ac9ccd8
#
_cell.length_a   1.000
_cell.length_b   1.000
_cell.length_c   1.000
_cell.angle_alpha   90.00
_cell.angle_beta   90.00
_cell.angle_gamma   90.00
#
_symmetry.space_group_name_H-M   'P 1'
#
loop_
_entity.id
_entity.type
_entity.pdbx_description
1 polymer ?
#
loop_
_entity_poly.entity_id
_entity_poly.type
_entity_poly.pdbx_seq_one_letter_code
_entity_poly.pdbx_strand_id
1 'polypeptide(L)'
;CAMGAGIALQFRKQFRDMPAFCLMQNPEIGQAILYSGVDRRVINLVTKAKYFHKPTYSTLEAALLDMRRVLESNRITRISMPRIGCGLDRLQWGAVRQLIANTFGDMELIIEVYQLKA
;
A
#
# COMPACT_ATOMS: atom_id res chain seq x y z
N CYS A 1 10.48 3.30 1.24
CA CYS A 1 9.92 4.32 0.33
C CYS A 1 10.82 4.64 -0.87
N ALA A 2 11.78 3.77 -1.23
CA ALA A 2 12.67 4.04 -2.35
C ALA A 2 11.96 4.05 -3.73
N MET A 3 10.92 3.26 -3.88
CA MET A 3 10.06 3.24 -5.08
C MET A 3 10.83 3.07 -6.39
N GLY A 4 11.75 2.09 -6.43
CA GLY A 4 12.67 1.93 -7.54
C GLY A 4 12.24 0.98 -8.65
N ALA A 5 11.12 0.25 -8.51
CA ALA A 5 10.72 -0.78 -9.47
C ALA A 5 9.21 -1.00 -9.46
N GLY A 6 8.70 -1.61 -10.53
CA GLY A 6 7.30 -1.98 -10.67
C GLY A 6 6.37 -0.77 -10.62
N ILE A 7 5.19 -0.94 -10.03
CA ILE A 7 4.22 0.14 -9.91
C ILE A 7 4.74 1.28 -9.04
N ALA A 8 5.60 0.98 -8.07
CA ALA A 8 6.19 2.01 -7.22
C ALA A 8 6.99 3.03 -8.02
N LEU A 9 7.66 2.60 -9.10
CA LEU A 9 8.37 3.50 -9.99
C LEU A 9 7.42 4.48 -10.71
N GLN A 10 6.24 4.00 -11.12
CA GLN A 10 5.23 4.86 -11.74
C GLN A 10 4.73 5.91 -10.77
N PHE A 11 4.45 5.54 -9.53
CA PHE A 11 4.06 6.49 -8.48
C PHE A 11 5.17 7.49 -8.20
N ARG A 12 6.43 7.05 -8.16
CA ARG A 12 7.57 7.94 -7.96
C ARG A 12 7.67 9.01 -9.05
N LYS A 13 7.40 8.64 -10.30
CA LYS A 13 7.41 9.59 -11.43
C LYS A 13 6.27 10.60 -11.34
N GLN A 14 5.10 10.17 -10.91
CA GLN A 14 3.91 11.00 -10.81
C GLN A 14 3.93 11.87 -9.54
N PHE A 15 4.48 11.36 -8.44
CA PHE A 15 4.55 12.04 -7.14
C PHE A 15 6.01 12.14 -6.69
N ARG A 16 6.75 13.08 -7.28
CA ARG A 16 8.21 13.15 -7.11
C ARG A 16 8.69 13.36 -5.68
N ASP A 17 7.92 14.08 -4.87
CA ASP A 17 8.23 14.35 -3.47
C ASP A 17 7.78 13.25 -2.52
N MET A 18 7.02 12.25 -2.99
CA MET A 18 6.47 11.20 -2.15
C MET A 18 7.54 10.33 -1.46
N PRO A 19 8.64 9.91 -2.12
CA PRO A 19 9.66 9.12 -1.41
C PRO A 19 10.28 9.87 -0.25
N ALA A 20 10.60 11.16 -0.43
CA ALA A 20 11.16 11.98 0.63
C ALA A 20 10.16 12.18 1.77
N PHE A 21 8.90 12.41 1.45
CA PHE A 21 7.84 12.52 2.44
C PHE A 21 7.73 11.25 3.28
N CYS A 22 7.71 10.07 2.63
CA CYS A 22 7.67 8.79 3.33
C CYS A 22 8.86 8.63 4.30
N LEU A 23 10.06 8.96 3.85
CA LEU A 23 11.26 8.84 4.69
C LEU A 23 11.21 9.77 5.90
N MET A 24 10.64 10.96 5.75
CA MET A 24 10.48 11.90 6.85
C MET A 24 9.52 11.41 7.94
N GLN A 25 8.64 10.46 7.62
CA GLN A 25 7.73 9.85 8.59
C GLN A 25 8.38 8.75 9.41
N ASN A 26 9.68 8.48 9.25
CA ASN A 26 10.39 7.38 9.91
C ASN A 26 9.65 6.05 9.73
N PRO A 27 9.52 5.56 8.48
CA PRO A 27 8.67 4.41 8.20
C PRO A 27 9.17 3.13 8.88
N GLU A 28 8.26 2.40 9.50
CA GLU A 28 8.50 1.10 10.11
C GLU A 28 7.68 0.05 9.39
N ILE A 29 8.18 -1.20 9.39
CA ILE A 29 7.43 -2.33 8.81
C ILE A 29 6.09 -2.47 9.51
N GLY A 30 5.03 -2.64 8.73
CA GLY A 30 3.68 -2.76 9.25
C GLY A 30 2.95 -1.44 9.38
N GLN A 31 3.49 -0.37 8.81
CA GLN A 31 2.82 0.93 8.77
C GLN A 31 2.18 1.20 7.42
N ALA A 32 1.13 2.02 7.45
CA ALA A 32 0.55 2.64 6.26
C ALA A 32 0.73 4.16 6.40
N ILE A 33 1.32 4.77 5.38
CA ILE A 33 1.64 6.20 5.39
C ILE A 33 0.79 6.91 4.35
N LEU A 34 -0.03 7.85 4.79
CA LEU A 34 -0.86 8.66 3.91
C LEU A 34 -0.05 9.83 3.36
N TYR A 35 0.05 9.90 2.05
CA TYR A 35 0.59 11.03 1.32
C TYR A 35 -0.54 11.78 0.63
N SER A 36 -0.62 13.09 0.86
CA SER A 36 -1.63 13.94 0.22
C SER A 36 -0.97 14.82 -0.84
N GLY A 37 -1.19 14.48 -2.11
CA GLY A 37 -0.76 15.28 -3.24
C GLY A 37 -1.74 16.43 -3.52
N VAL A 38 -1.54 17.12 -4.64
CA VAL A 38 -2.35 18.28 -5.01
C VAL A 38 -3.82 17.91 -5.21
N ASP A 39 -4.07 16.82 -5.92
CA ASP A 39 -5.43 16.37 -6.29
C ASP A 39 -5.72 14.92 -5.88
N ARG A 40 -4.75 14.20 -5.30
CA ARG A 40 -4.86 12.80 -4.95
C ARG A 40 -4.18 12.50 -3.64
N ARG A 41 -4.69 11.46 -2.97
CA ARG A 41 -4.06 10.88 -1.79
C ARG A 41 -3.55 9.48 -2.13
N VAL A 42 -2.38 9.14 -1.61
CA VAL A 42 -1.77 7.81 -1.80
C VAL A 42 -1.42 7.24 -0.44
N ILE A 43 -1.78 5.97 -0.21
CA ILE A 43 -1.39 5.27 1.00
C ILE A 43 -0.25 4.31 0.64
N ASN A 44 0.88 4.49 1.29
CA ASN A 44 2.06 3.65 1.12
C ASN A 44 2.10 2.60 2.22
N LEU A 45 2.13 1.33 1.84
CA LEU A 45 2.25 0.22 2.79
C LEU A 45 3.73 -0.13 2.97
N VAL A 46 4.19 -0.11 4.20
CA VAL A 46 5.59 -0.43 4.52
C VAL A 46 5.64 -1.90 4.92
N THR A 47 6.00 -2.75 3.96
CA THR A 47 5.97 -4.21 4.12
C THR A 47 7.35 -4.86 4.18
N LYS A 48 8.42 -4.09 3.91
CA LYS A 48 9.79 -4.58 3.95
C LYS A 48 10.74 -3.46 4.37
N ALA A 49 11.82 -3.83 5.06
CA ALA A 49 12.78 -2.85 5.58
C ALA A 49 13.63 -2.21 4.47
N LYS A 50 14.03 -3.02 3.48
CA LYS A 50 14.87 -2.57 2.36
C LYS A 50 14.27 -3.08 1.05
N TYR A 51 14.57 -2.39 -0.06
CA TYR A 51 13.99 -2.73 -1.36
C TYR A 51 14.31 -4.15 -1.84
N PHE A 52 15.43 -4.73 -1.40
CA PHE A 52 15.82 -6.11 -1.75
C PHE A 52 15.22 -7.17 -0.83
N HIS A 53 14.61 -6.78 0.29
CA HIS A 53 13.85 -7.68 1.13
C HIS A 53 12.48 -7.94 0.51
N LYS A 54 11.92 -9.12 0.76
CA LYS A 54 10.57 -9.44 0.31
C LYS A 54 9.60 -9.29 1.46
N PRO A 55 8.40 -8.77 1.22
CA PRO A 55 7.36 -8.77 2.24
C PRO A 55 6.90 -10.20 2.52
N THR A 56 6.35 -10.41 3.70
CA THR A 56 5.66 -11.63 4.07
C THR A 56 4.17 -11.34 4.20
N TYR A 57 3.34 -12.39 4.26
CA TYR A 57 1.92 -12.20 4.55
C TYR A 57 1.71 -11.51 5.89
N SER A 58 2.55 -11.82 6.87
CA SER A 58 2.49 -11.20 8.21
C SER A 58 2.77 -9.69 8.15
N THR A 59 3.79 -9.26 7.44
CA THR A 59 4.12 -7.82 7.31
C THR A 59 3.07 -7.08 6.48
N LEU A 60 2.53 -7.74 5.46
CA LEU A 60 1.45 -7.17 4.67
C LEU A 60 0.17 -7.03 5.51
N GLU A 61 -0.18 -8.05 6.29
CA GLU A 61 -1.34 -7.99 7.18
C GLU A 61 -1.22 -6.85 8.17
N ALA A 62 -0.06 -6.68 8.80
CA ALA A 62 0.19 -5.57 9.71
C ALA A 62 -0.01 -4.21 9.04
N ALA A 63 0.52 -4.05 7.82
CA ALA A 63 0.37 -2.82 7.05
C ALA A 63 -1.10 -2.57 6.66
N LEU A 64 -1.85 -3.62 6.31
CA LEU A 64 -3.28 -3.50 6.01
C LEU A 64 -4.10 -3.09 7.23
N LEU A 65 -3.77 -3.61 8.41
CA LEU A 65 -4.43 -3.20 9.66
C LEU A 65 -4.15 -1.73 9.97
N ASP A 66 -2.93 -1.27 9.76
CA ASP A 66 -2.61 0.14 9.93
C ASP A 66 -3.28 1.00 8.86
N MET A 67 -3.42 0.49 7.64
CA MET A 67 -4.18 1.14 6.58
C MET A 67 -5.65 1.33 6.98
N ARG A 68 -6.25 0.33 7.62
CA ARG A 68 -7.62 0.46 8.16
C ARG A 68 -7.72 1.66 9.11
N ARG A 69 -6.76 1.81 10.00
CA ARG A 69 -6.70 2.96 10.92
C ARG A 69 -6.65 4.28 10.16
N VAL A 70 -5.81 4.36 9.12
CA VAL A 70 -5.68 5.55 8.28
C VAL A 70 -7.00 5.86 7.56
N LEU A 71 -7.64 4.84 6.98
CA LEU A 71 -8.92 5.01 6.28
C LEU A 71 -10.01 5.52 7.22
N GLU A 72 -10.12 4.93 8.40
CA GLU A 72 -11.12 5.33 9.40
C GLU A 72 -10.86 6.76 9.90
N SER A 73 -9.60 7.08 10.23
CA SER A 73 -9.21 8.40 10.73
C SER A 73 -9.46 9.52 9.72
N ASN A 74 -9.38 9.22 8.43
CA ASN A 74 -9.54 10.20 7.36
C ASN A 74 -10.90 10.09 6.66
N ARG A 75 -11.80 9.24 7.16
CA ARG A 75 -13.15 9.01 6.61
C ARG A 75 -13.13 8.66 5.12
N ILE A 76 -12.17 7.86 4.71
CA ILE A 76 -12.04 7.40 3.34
C ILE A 76 -12.95 6.20 3.14
N THR A 77 -13.83 6.26 2.14
CA THR A 77 -14.82 5.22 1.86
C THR A 77 -14.60 4.54 0.51
N ARG A 78 -13.63 4.97 -0.26
CA ARG A 78 -13.33 4.39 -1.57
C ARG A 78 -11.85 4.47 -1.85
N ILE A 79 -11.28 3.33 -2.27
CA ILE A 79 -9.87 3.24 -2.65
C ILE A 79 -9.72 2.41 -3.91
N SER A 80 -8.64 2.66 -4.63
CA SER A 80 -8.21 1.84 -5.77
C SER A 80 -6.82 1.30 -5.47
N MET A 81 -6.60 0.03 -5.79
CA MET A 81 -5.30 -0.60 -5.56
C MET A 81 -4.97 -1.58 -6.69
N PRO A 82 -3.69 -1.80 -6.99
CA PRO A 82 -3.30 -2.94 -7.81
C PRO A 82 -3.35 -4.23 -6.99
N ARG A 83 -2.98 -5.35 -7.60
CA ARG A 83 -2.77 -6.61 -6.85
C ARG A 83 -1.48 -6.50 -6.04
N ILE A 84 -1.58 -5.87 -4.88
CA ILE A 84 -0.43 -5.58 -4.03
C ILE A 84 0.31 -6.85 -3.61
N GLY A 85 1.63 -6.78 -3.57
CA GLY A 85 2.49 -7.88 -3.16
C GLY A 85 2.63 -8.99 -4.19
N CYS A 86 1.95 -8.94 -5.34
CA CYS A 86 1.87 -10.04 -6.30
C CYS A 86 2.74 -9.87 -7.55
N GLY A 87 3.46 -8.75 -7.65
CA GLY A 87 4.42 -8.52 -8.72
C GLY A 87 5.80 -9.08 -8.39
N LEU A 88 6.77 -8.21 -8.27
CA LEU A 88 8.15 -8.58 -7.90
C LEU A 88 8.23 -9.23 -6.51
N ASP A 89 7.31 -8.91 -5.62
CA ASP A 89 7.27 -9.46 -4.25
C ASP A 89 6.72 -10.89 -4.19
N ARG A 90 6.09 -11.36 -5.26
CA ARG A 90 5.68 -12.77 -5.47
C ARG A 90 4.71 -13.35 -4.45
N LEU A 91 3.93 -12.55 -3.75
CA LEU A 91 2.85 -13.08 -2.93
C LEU A 91 1.70 -13.57 -3.82
N GLN A 92 0.96 -14.55 -3.35
CA GLN A 92 -0.17 -15.10 -4.09
C GLN A 92 -1.40 -14.23 -3.93
N TRP A 93 -2.01 -13.82 -5.03
CA TRP A 93 -3.16 -12.92 -4.99
C TRP A 93 -4.34 -13.49 -4.21
N GLY A 94 -4.61 -14.79 -4.33
CA GLY A 94 -5.69 -15.42 -3.57
C GLY A 94 -5.55 -15.24 -2.07
N ALA A 95 -4.32 -15.40 -1.54
CA ALA A 95 -4.04 -15.20 -0.14
C ALA A 95 -4.09 -13.72 0.25
N VAL A 96 -3.55 -12.83 -0.59
CA VAL A 96 -3.59 -11.39 -0.35
C VAL A 96 -5.03 -10.88 -0.35
N ARG A 97 -5.84 -11.32 -1.31
CA ARG A 97 -7.26 -10.98 -1.38
C ARG A 97 -7.99 -11.38 -0.11
N GLN A 98 -7.67 -12.56 0.44
CA GLN A 98 -8.28 -13.04 1.68
C GLN A 98 -7.89 -12.15 2.86
N LEU A 99 -6.64 -11.72 2.95
CA LEU A 99 -6.21 -10.77 3.97
C LEU A 99 -6.97 -9.45 3.87
N ILE A 100 -7.15 -8.95 2.67
CA ILE A 100 -7.91 -7.71 2.42
C ILE A 100 -9.37 -7.90 2.87
N ALA A 101 -9.99 -9.00 2.50
CA ALA A 101 -11.36 -9.28 2.88
C ALA A 101 -11.51 -9.40 4.40
N ASN A 102 -10.59 -10.07 5.07
CA ASN A 102 -10.59 -10.21 6.53
C ASN A 102 -10.37 -8.88 7.24
N THR A 103 -9.55 -8.01 6.68
CA THR A 103 -9.21 -6.72 7.29
C THR A 103 -10.32 -5.69 7.13
N PHE A 104 -10.95 -5.62 5.97
CA PHE A 104 -11.88 -4.55 5.61
C PHE A 104 -13.33 -4.99 5.46
N GLY A 105 -13.64 -6.28 5.63
CA GLY A 105 -14.94 -6.83 5.28
C GLY A 105 -16.13 -6.28 6.08
N ASP A 106 -15.89 -5.71 7.26
CA ASP A 106 -16.92 -5.09 8.10
C ASP A 106 -17.02 -3.57 7.94
N MET A 107 -16.25 -2.99 7.02
CA MET A 107 -16.25 -1.55 6.76
C MET A 107 -17.14 -1.20 5.57
N GLU A 108 -17.74 -0.01 5.61
CA GLU A 108 -18.36 0.60 4.44
C GLU A 108 -17.28 1.17 3.54
N LEU A 109 -16.59 0.30 2.80
CA LEU A 109 -15.45 0.66 1.98
C LEU A 109 -15.58 -0.01 0.62
N ILE A 110 -15.49 0.78 -0.44
CA ILE A 110 -15.42 0.27 -1.79
C ILE A 110 -13.96 0.16 -2.19
N ILE A 111 -13.52 -1.05 -2.53
CA ILE A 111 -12.16 -1.33 -2.99
C ILE A 111 -12.21 -1.75 -4.45
N GLU A 112 -11.59 -0.96 -5.31
CA GLU A 112 -11.41 -1.29 -6.71
C GLU A 112 -10.01 -1.86 -6.90
N VAL A 113 -9.92 -3.11 -7.35
CA VAL A 113 -8.64 -3.74 -7.64
C VAL A 113 -8.47 -3.80 -9.15
N TYR A 114 -7.34 -3.30 -9.63
CA TYR A 114 -7.03 -3.32 -11.05
C TYR A 114 -5.75 -4.10 -11.32
N GLN A 115 -5.63 -4.61 -12.54
CA GLN A 115 -4.44 -5.31 -12.99
C GLN A 115 -3.73 -4.45 -14.02
N LEU A 116 -2.43 -4.20 -13.78
CA LEU A 116 -1.63 -3.47 -14.74
C LEU A 116 -1.38 -4.34 -15.97
N LYS A 117 -1.55 -3.74 -17.14
CA LYS A 117 -1.13 -4.39 -18.38
C LYS A 117 0.39 -4.32 -18.46
N ALA A 118 1.00 -5.42 -18.83
CA ALA A 118 2.44 -5.49 -19.00
C ALA A 118 2.90 -4.63 -20.18
#